data_9ff6589006dca282e988fa5ba6462c47
#
_entry.id   9ff6589006dca282e988fa5ba6462c47
#
_cell.length_a   1.000
_cell.length_b   1.000
_cell.length_c   1.000
_cell.angle_alpha   90.00
_cell.angle_beta   90.00
_cell.angle_gamma   90.00
#
_symmetry.space_group_name_H-M   'P 1'
#
loop_
_entity.id
_entity.type
_entity.pdbx_description
1 polymer ?
#
loop_
_entity_poly.entity_id
_entity_poly.type
_entity_poly.pdbx_seq_one_letter_code
_entity_poly.pdbx_strand_id
1 'polypeptide(L)'
;MNKINVNKQRIEQKLFALGKIGCNANGGLDRTTFTPAEIEARNWLKQELHLLNLAVHVDAAANIWGRREGANSELPVIAFGSHIDSVPNGGIYDGALGVILALEVMQVLEENNVKTIHPLELVSFSAEEPNPFGFSTFGSRVITGKVTAEDIAGVTNPDGQLLTEALQEAGGDPNDFVSAIRSPFEFAAYLEVHIEQGKRLLKREIPIGIVTGITGIYREEVIIRGDANHSGTTLMKDRADAFLAAASMAIALEDILLNYPDEEVVGTIGQVFVKPNATNIVPGEVTFSIEIRGQAREKIRDIVSKWEERVESIHRHRKVKVEREVKLDQVPSPMSEKILACCEEQANKLSYPSYRLGSMAGHDAAHMASVTQAGMLFVPSLAGKSHCPEEESRIADIEKAGNVLLHTILALDNSQ
;
A
#
# COMPACT_ATOMS: atom_id res chain seq x y z
N MET A 1 37.50 3.70 -6.13
CA MET A 1 36.47 2.99 -6.91
C MET A 1 35.53 4.04 -7.47
N ASN A 2 35.26 4.02 -8.78
CA ASN A 2 34.16 4.87 -9.32
C ASN A 2 32.88 4.52 -8.60
N LYS A 3 32.16 5.53 -8.09
CA LYS A 3 30.84 5.30 -7.49
C LYS A 3 29.91 4.76 -8.59
N ILE A 4 29.42 3.54 -8.41
CA ILE A 4 28.37 3.00 -9.27
C ILE A 4 27.07 3.71 -8.92
N ASN A 5 26.33 4.11 -9.95
CA ASN A 5 25.05 4.82 -9.81
C ASN A 5 24.02 4.24 -10.77
N VAL A 6 22.75 4.43 -10.46
CA VAL A 6 21.64 4.09 -11.35
C VAL A 6 21.61 5.02 -12.58
N ASN A 7 21.05 4.53 -13.67
CA ASN A 7 20.94 5.29 -14.92
C ASN A 7 19.54 5.94 -15.02
N LYS A 8 19.49 7.23 -14.76
CA LYS A 8 18.28 8.06 -14.80
C LYS A 8 17.47 7.92 -16.10
N GLN A 9 18.15 7.93 -17.25
CA GLN A 9 17.47 7.86 -18.55
C GLN A 9 16.83 6.48 -18.76
N ARG A 10 17.51 5.41 -18.32
CA ARG A 10 16.97 4.05 -18.40
C ARG A 10 15.78 3.85 -17.48
N ILE A 11 15.83 4.39 -16.26
CA ILE A 11 14.69 4.37 -15.34
C ILE A 11 13.47 5.04 -16.00
N GLU A 12 13.65 6.25 -16.53
CA GLU A 12 12.59 7.01 -17.19
C GLU A 12 12.02 6.24 -18.40
N GLN A 13 12.88 5.69 -19.25
CA GLN A 13 12.46 4.90 -20.41
C GLN A 13 11.64 3.67 -20.02
N LYS A 14 12.06 2.93 -18.98
CA LYS A 14 11.36 1.73 -18.52
C LYS A 14 10.04 2.07 -17.82
N LEU A 15 9.98 3.13 -17.02
CA LEU A 15 8.73 3.62 -16.43
C LEU A 15 7.70 3.97 -17.52
N PHE A 16 8.11 4.72 -18.55
CA PHE A 16 7.21 5.06 -19.64
C PHE A 16 6.87 3.87 -20.54
N ALA A 17 7.78 2.91 -20.72
CA ALA A 17 7.48 1.70 -21.48
C ALA A 17 6.40 0.86 -20.78
N LEU A 18 6.56 0.62 -19.48
CA LEU A 18 5.56 -0.06 -18.66
C LEU A 18 4.26 0.74 -18.55
N GLY A 19 4.35 2.07 -18.42
CA GLY A 19 3.21 2.99 -18.35
C GLY A 19 2.34 3.05 -19.61
N LYS A 20 2.81 2.54 -20.75
CA LYS A 20 1.99 2.40 -21.97
C LYS A 20 1.06 1.20 -21.94
N ILE A 21 1.41 0.18 -21.16
CA ILE A 21 0.61 -1.06 -21.06
C ILE A 21 -0.57 -0.77 -20.12
N GLY A 22 -1.78 -0.83 -20.66
CA GLY A 22 -3.00 -0.52 -19.95
C GLY A 22 -3.37 0.97 -19.92
N CYS A 23 -2.66 1.83 -20.69
CA CYS A 23 -3.00 3.25 -20.81
C CYS A 23 -4.38 3.43 -21.48
N ASN A 24 -5.24 4.22 -20.84
CA ASN A 24 -6.58 4.52 -21.34
C ASN A 24 -6.67 5.87 -22.07
N ALA A 25 -7.84 6.16 -22.65
CA ALA A 25 -8.08 7.40 -23.41
C ALA A 25 -7.97 8.68 -22.56
N ASN A 26 -8.06 8.58 -21.24
CA ASN A 26 -7.96 9.70 -20.30
C ASN A 26 -6.52 9.93 -19.82
N GLY A 27 -5.56 9.12 -20.29
CA GLY A 27 -4.16 9.20 -19.89
C GLY A 27 -3.82 8.49 -18.58
N GLY A 28 -4.78 7.82 -17.95
CA GLY A 28 -4.56 6.96 -16.78
C GLY A 28 -4.31 5.52 -17.17
N LEU A 29 -4.01 4.67 -16.17
CA LEU A 29 -3.82 3.23 -16.33
C LEU A 29 -5.06 2.45 -15.87
N ASP A 30 -5.49 1.49 -16.69
CA ASP A 30 -6.43 0.43 -16.34
C ASP A 30 -5.70 -0.92 -16.34
N ARG A 31 -4.65 -1.02 -15.57
CA ARG A 31 -3.83 -2.23 -15.38
C ARG A 31 -4.18 -2.91 -14.06
N THR A 32 -5.48 -3.10 -13.85
CA THR A 32 -5.97 -3.73 -12.64
C THR A 32 -5.61 -5.22 -12.59
N THR A 33 -5.51 -5.73 -11.38
CA THR A 33 -5.13 -7.12 -11.06
C THR A 33 -5.76 -8.15 -12.01
N PHE A 34 -4.92 -9.00 -12.60
CA PHE A 34 -5.26 -10.15 -13.47
C PHE A 34 -6.09 -9.79 -14.72
N THR A 35 -6.15 -8.53 -15.10
CA THR A 35 -6.72 -8.13 -16.41
C THR A 35 -5.73 -8.43 -17.56
N PRO A 36 -6.20 -8.46 -18.81
CA PRO A 36 -5.31 -8.64 -19.96
C PRO A 36 -4.14 -7.64 -20.00
N ALA A 37 -4.37 -6.39 -19.58
CA ALA A 37 -3.32 -5.37 -19.51
C ALA A 37 -2.27 -5.69 -18.41
N GLU A 38 -2.71 -6.19 -17.26
CA GLU A 38 -1.78 -6.59 -16.20
C GLU A 38 -0.99 -7.84 -16.61
N ILE A 39 -1.63 -8.81 -17.27
CA ILE A 39 -0.95 -10.00 -17.82
C ILE A 39 0.10 -9.59 -18.88
N GLU A 40 -0.19 -8.60 -19.74
CA GLU A 40 0.79 -8.04 -20.68
C GLU A 40 1.98 -7.41 -19.94
N ALA A 41 1.73 -6.61 -18.90
CA ALA A 41 2.77 -6.00 -18.08
C ALA A 41 3.64 -7.05 -17.35
N ARG A 42 3.05 -8.12 -16.83
CA ARG A 42 3.77 -9.27 -16.26
C ARG A 42 4.68 -9.93 -17.29
N ASN A 43 4.21 -10.12 -18.52
CA ASN A 43 5.02 -10.68 -19.58
C ASN A 43 6.17 -9.76 -19.98
N TRP A 44 5.92 -8.45 -20.05
CA TRP A 44 6.97 -7.45 -20.25
C TRP A 44 8.04 -7.53 -19.16
N LEU A 45 7.64 -7.56 -17.88
CA LEU A 45 8.60 -7.66 -16.76
C LEU A 45 9.42 -8.94 -16.82
N LYS A 46 8.80 -10.10 -17.09
CA LYS A 46 9.53 -11.38 -17.25
C LYS A 46 10.57 -11.31 -18.35
N GLN A 47 10.26 -10.63 -19.48
CA GLN A 47 11.23 -10.42 -20.58
C GLN A 47 12.40 -9.55 -20.11
N GLU A 48 12.16 -8.45 -19.41
CA GLU A 48 13.21 -7.58 -18.87
C GLU A 48 14.13 -8.34 -17.89
N LEU A 49 13.56 -9.19 -17.03
CA LEU A 49 14.34 -10.03 -16.10
C LEU A 49 15.20 -11.07 -16.85
N HIS A 50 14.66 -11.69 -17.88
CA HIS A 50 15.42 -12.65 -18.72
C HIS A 50 16.57 -11.96 -19.48
N LEU A 51 16.38 -10.72 -19.95
CA LEU A 51 17.45 -9.94 -20.59
C LEU A 51 18.65 -9.67 -19.65
N LEU A 52 18.41 -9.71 -18.34
CA LEU A 52 19.45 -9.57 -17.31
C LEU A 52 20.00 -10.94 -16.85
N ASN A 53 19.67 -12.03 -17.54
CA ASN A 53 20.07 -13.41 -17.19
C ASN A 53 19.68 -13.82 -15.77
N LEU A 54 18.60 -13.26 -15.21
CA LEU A 54 18.09 -13.65 -13.90
C LEU A 54 17.33 -14.97 -14.01
N ALA A 55 17.37 -15.79 -12.96
CA ALA A 55 16.49 -16.94 -12.82
C ALA A 55 15.09 -16.44 -12.48
N VAL A 56 14.16 -16.57 -13.45
CA VAL A 56 12.79 -16.03 -13.33
C VAL A 56 11.84 -17.16 -12.99
N HIS A 57 11.01 -16.96 -11.96
CA HIS A 57 9.88 -17.85 -11.66
C HIS A 57 8.65 -17.06 -11.24
N VAL A 58 7.50 -17.67 -11.35
CA VAL A 58 6.22 -17.18 -10.82
C VAL A 58 5.80 -18.16 -9.74
N ASP A 59 5.55 -17.68 -8.53
CA ASP A 59 5.12 -18.52 -7.43
C ASP A 59 3.60 -18.84 -7.50
N ALA A 60 3.12 -19.66 -6.59
CA ALA A 60 1.72 -20.09 -6.58
C ALA A 60 0.73 -18.95 -6.30
N ALA A 61 1.18 -17.85 -5.69
CA ALA A 61 0.41 -16.61 -5.53
C ALA A 61 0.51 -15.67 -6.74
N ALA A 62 1.14 -16.10 -7.82
CA ALA A 62 1.44 -15.32 -9.01
C ALA A 62 2.40 -14.14 -8.77
N ASN A 63 3.20 -14.10 -7.69
CA ASN A 63 4.29 -13.14 -7.60
C ASN A 63 5.38 -13.48 -8.63
N ILE A 64 5.98 -12.48 -9.25
CA ILE A 64 7.09 -12.65 -10.18
C ILE A 64 8.40 -12.42 -9.43
N TRP A 65 9.30 -13.38 -9.51
CA TRP A 65 10.62 -13.34 -8.89
C TRP A 65 11.71 -13.38 -9.94
N GLY A 66 12.71 -12.53 -9.79
CA GLY A 66 13.94 -12.54 -10.57
C GLY A 66 15.15 -12.69 -9.66
N ARG A 67 15.77 -13.87 -9.62
CA ARG A 67 16.89 -14.20 -8.74
C ARG A 67 18.23 -14.05 -9.46
N ARG A 68 19.17 -13.39 -8.76
CA ARG A 68 20.59 -13.31 -9.08
C ARG A 68 21.38 -14.00 -7.98
N GLU A 69 22.22 -14.98 -8.35
CA GLU A 69 23.02 -15.70 -7.38
C GLU A 69 24.12 -14.82 -6.77
N GLY A 70 24.37 -15.04 -5.47
CA GLY A 70 25.50 -14.49 -4.74
C GLY A 70 26.72 -15.40 -4.79
N ALA A 71 27.78 -14.99 -4.13
CA ALA A 71 28.98 -15.81 -3.94
C ALA A 71 28.69 -17.02 -3.02
N ASN A 72 27.68 -16.90 -2.16
CA ASN A 72 27.20 -17.98 -1.31
C ASN A 72 25.67 -18.12 -1.48
N SER A 73 25.25 -19.12 -2.22
CA SER A 73 23.83 -19.40 -2.52
C SER A 73 23.02 -19.87 -1.31
N GLU A 74 23.68 -20.32 -0.23
CA GLU A 74 23.03 -20.80 0.99
C GLU A 74 22.64 -19.68 1.96
N LEU A 75 23.13 -18.46 1.73
CA LEU A 75 22.75 -17.30 2.55
C LEU A 75 21.31 -16.85 2.27
N PRO A 76 20.62 -16.30 3.27
CA PRO A 76 19.31 -15.69 3.07
C PRO A 76 19.36 -14.57 2.01
N VAL A 77 18.31 -14.44 1.22
CA VAL A 77 18.26 -13.48 0.12
C VAL A 77 18.03 -12.06 0.63
N ILE A 78 18.59 -11.06 -0.06
CA ILE A 78 18.15 -9.68 0.04
C ILE A 78 17.12 -9.47 -1.06
N ALA A 79 15.84 -9.34 -0.68
CA ALA A 79 14.74 -9.13 -1.61
C ALA A 79 14.38 -7.64 -1.70
N PHE A 80 13.97 -7.18 -2.88
CA PHE A 80 13.52 -5.81 -3.11
C PHE A 80 12.60 -5.73 -4.32
N GLY A 81 11.65 -4.81 -4.28
CA GLY A 81 10.65 -4.66 -5.32
C GLY A 81 9.41 -3.94 -4.82
N SER A 82 8.27 -4.17 -5.44
CA SER A 82 6.94 -3.66 -5.13
C SER A 82 5.91 -4.41 -5.98
N HIS A 83 4.94 -3.71 -6.60
CA HIS A 83 3.91 -4.27 -7.48
C HIS A 83 3.86 -3.53 -8.84
N ILE A 84 3.12 -4.08 -9.81
CA ILE A 84 2.90 -3.44 -11.12
C ILE A 84 1.43 -3.31 -11.49
N ASP A 85 0.51 -3.90 -10.73
CA ASP A 85 -0.91 -3.63 -10.90
C ASP A 85 -1.26 -2.20 -10.46
N SER A 86 -2.38 -1.67 -10.94
CA SER A 86 -2.85 -0.32 -10.64
C SER A 86 -4.33 -0.31 -10.28
N VAL A 87 -4.78 0.73 -9.61
CA VAL A 87 -6.20 1.06 -9.53
C VAL A 87 -6.74 1.45 -10.91
N PRO A 88 -8.07 1.38 -11.15
CA PRO A 88 -8.67 1.93 -12.36
C PRO A 88 -8.33 3.42 -12.54
N ASN A 89 -7.95 3.80 -13.76
CA ASN A 89 -7.54 5.16 -14.12
C ASN A 89 -6.41 5.71 -13.23
N GLY A 90 -5.49 4.82 -12.80
CA GLY A 90 -4.36 5.12 -11.93
C GLY A 90 -3.21 5.86 -12.62
N GLY A 91 -2.13 6.09 -11.89
CA GLY A 91 -0.89 6.67 -12.39
C GLY A 91 0.12 5.62 -12.88
N ILE A 92 1.28 6.08 -13.36
CA ILE A 92 2.33 5.20 -13.91
C ILE A 92 3.45 4.91 -12.90
N TYR A 93 3.43 5.54 -11.72
CA TYR A 93 4.51 5.47 -10.74
C TYR A 93 4.18 4.56 -9.56
N ASP A 94 2.91 4.55 -9.14
CA ASP A 94 2.44 3.78 -7.99
C ASP A 94 2.81 2.29 -8.15
N GLY A 95 3.53 1.73 -7.17
CA GLY A 95 4.11 0.38 -7.19
C GLY A 95 5.16 0.16 -8.28
N ALA A 96 4.82 0.47 -9.53
CA ALA A 96 5.67 0.26 -10.70
C ALA A 96 7.06 0.90 -10.55
N LEU A 97 7.15 2.05 -9.87
CA LEU A 97 8.43 2.71 -9.57
C LEU A 97 9.38 1.78 -8.80
N GLY A 98 8.89 1.10 -7.76
CA GLY A 98 9.70 0.20 -6.94
C GLY A 98 10.25 -0.97 -7.74
N VAL A 99 9.43 -1.56 -8.61
CA VAL A 99 9.85 -2.67 -9.49
C VAL A 99 10.87 -2.19 -10.53
N ILE A 100 10.66 -1.02 -11.14
CA ILE A 100 11.61 -0.46 -12.13
C ILE A 100 12.94 -0.10 -11.47
N LEU A 101 12.93 0.45 -10.26
CA LEU A 101 14.19 0.72 -9.51
C LEU A 101 14.90 -0.58 -9.12
N ALA A 102 14.16 -1.61 -8.74
CA ALA A 102 14.72 -2.93 -8.47
C ALA A 102 15.38 -3.54 -9.73
N LEU A 103 14.72 -3.43 -10.89
CA LEU A 103 15.25 -3.86 -12.17
C LEU A 103 16.52 -3.08 -12.56
N GLU A 104 16.52 -1.77 -12.31
CA GLU A 104 17.68 -0.91 -12.56
C GLU A 104 18.87 -1.27 -11.67
N VAL A 105 18.63 -1.59 -10.38
CA VAL A 105 19.68 -2.05 -9.46
C VAL A 105 20.32 -3.33 -9.98
N MET A 106 19.51 -4.33 -10.36
CA MET A 106 20.01 -5.59 -10.94
C MET A 106 20.87 -5.34 -12.18
N GLN A 107 20.41 -4.46 -13.06
CA GLN A 107 21.13 -4.11 -14.29
C GLN A 107 22.46 -3.42 -14.01
N VAL A 108 22.50 -2.46 -13.09
CA VAL A 108 23.74 -1.76 -12.72
C VAL A 108 24.76 -2.71 -12.10
N LEU A 109 24.32 -3.63 -11.25
CA LEU A 109 25.22 -4.66 -10.66
C LEU A 109 25.81 -5.56 -11.74
N GLU A 110 25.02 -5.97 -12.73
CA GLU A 110 25.48 -6.81 -13.84
C GLU A 110 26.48 -6.05 -14.74
N GLU A 111 26.14 -4.84 -15.20
CA GLU A 111 27.00 -4.00 -16.05
C GLU A 111 28.36 -3.68 -15.42
N ASN A 112 28.42 -3.59 -14.10
CA ASN A 112 29.65 -3.29 -13.36
C ASN A 112 30.35 -4.56 -12.82
N ASN A 113 29.86 -5.75 -13.16
CA ASN A 113 30.38 -7.03 -12.68
C ASN A 113 30.52 -7.11 -11.15
N VAL A 114 29.58 -6.50 -10.43
CA VAL A 114 29.56 -6.53 -8.96
C VAL A 114 29.10 -7.91 -8.51
N LYS A 115 29.93 -8.60 -7.73
CA LYS A 115 29.56 -9.86 -7.08
C LYS A 115 29.09 -9.60 -5.67
N THR A 116 27.84 -9.93 -5.37
CA THR A 116 27.28 -9.90 -4.02
C THR A 116 27.59 -11.19 -3.27
N ILE A 117 27.63 -11.12 -1.95
CA ILE A 117 27.81 -12.31 -1.08
C ILE A 117 26.49 -13.06 -1.00
N HIS A 118 25.40 -12.34 -0.69
CA HIS A 118 24.05 -12.85 -0.65
C HIS A 118 23.43 -12.97 -2.05
N PRO A 119 22.56 -13.96 -2.28
CA PRO A 119 21.66 -13.93 -3.43
C PRO A 119 20.75 -12.69 -3.34
N LEU A 120 20.40 -12.13 -4.50
CA LEU A 120 19.47 -11.02 -4.61
C LEU A 120 18.19 -11.47 -5.32
N GLU A 121 17.03 -11.05 -4.84
CA GLU A 121 15.76 -11.31 -5.49
C GLU A 121 14.99 -10.00 -5.73
N LEU A 122 14.70 -9.72 -7.00
CA LEU A 122 13.67 -8.76 -7.36
C LEU A 122 12.32 -9.45 -7.26
N VAL A 123 11.34 -8.77 -6.64
CA VAL A 123 9.95 -9.24 -6.58
C VAL A 123 8.99 -8.20 -7.16
N SER A 124 8.00 -8.70 -7.94
CA SER A 124 6.77 -7.98 -8.23
C SER A 124 5.62 -8.75 -7.61
N PHE A 125 5.07 -8.22 -6.52
CA PHE A 125 3.92 -8.82 -5.87
C PHE A 125 2.68 -8.75 -6.75
N SER A 126 1.80 -9.74 -6.63
CA SER A 126 0.54 -9.80 -7.33
C SER A 126 -0.56 -9.11 -6.52
N ALA A 127 -1.45 -8.39 -7.21
CA ALA A 127 -2.69 -7.87 -6.64
C ALA A 127 -2.48 -7.06 -5.33
N GLU A 128 -1.57 -6.08 -5.37
CA GLU A 128 -1.36 -5.19 -4.22
C GLU A 128 -2.55 -4.26 -4.04
N GLU A 129 -3.01 -3.66 -5.13
CA GLU A 129 -4.09 -2.69 -5.14
C GLU A 129 -5.46 -3.30 -4.84
N PRO A 130 -6.40 -2.50 -4.29
CA PRO A 130 -7.79 -2.92 -4.19
C PRO A 130 -8.33 -3.33 -5.55
N ASN A 131 -8.90 -4.53 -5.62
CA ASN A 131 -9.29 -5.15 -6.89
C ASN A 131 -10.71 -5.75 -6.83
N PRO A 132 -11.30 -6.12 -7.99
CA PRO A 132 -12.66 -6.64 -8.06
C PRO A 132 -12.90 -7.93 -7.29
N PHE A 133 -11.87 -8.66 -6.87
CA PHE A 133 -11.99 -9.85 -6.04
C PHE A 133 -12.05 -9.54 -4.53
N GLY A 134 -11.92 -8.26 -4.13
CA GLY A 134 -12.01 -7.82 -2.73
C GLY A 134 -10.75 -8.06 -1.91
N PHE A 135 -9.62 -8.35 -2.54
CA PHE A 135 -8.33 -8.44 -1.90
C PHE A 135 -7.48 -7.18 -2.15
N SER A 136 -6.48 -6.97 -1.30
CA SER A 136 -5.36 -6.06 -1.51
C SER A 136 -4.12 -6.67 -0.86
N THR A 137 -2.94 -6.26 -1.29
CA THR A 137 -1.64 -6.81 -0.85
C THR A 137 -1.63 -8.35 -0.90
N PHE A 138 -2.31 -8.90 -1.91
CA PHE A 138 -2.60 -10.34 -1.98
C PHE A 138 -1.32 -11.17 -2.00
N GLY A 139 -0.41 -10.86 -2.92
CA GLY A 139 0.82 -11.63 -3.10
C GLY A 139 1.68 -11.69 -1.84
N SER A 140 1.93 -10.54 -1.21
CA SER A 140 2.73 -10.49 0.04
C SER A 140 2.02 -11.12 1.23
N ARG A 141 0.68 -11.06 1.28
CA ARG A 141 -0.10 -11.77 2.32
C ARG A 141 -0.02 -13.28 2.17
N VAL A 142 -0.02 -13.79 0.93
CA VAL A 142 0.12 -15.23 0.69
C VAL A 142 1.50 -15.73 1.11
N ILE A 143 2.57 -15.08 0.65
CA ILE A 143 3.94 -15.53 1.01
C ILE A 143 4.24 -15.44 2.50
N THR A 144 3.49 -14.61 3.23
CA THR A 144 3.59 -14.49 4.70
C THR A 144 2.55 -15.34 5.45
N GLY A 145 1.81 -16.21 4.74
CA GLY A 145 0.84 -17.14 5.33
C GLY A 145 -0.43 -16.49 5.87
N LYS A 146 -0.76 -15.26 5.46
CA LYS A 146 -1.94 -14.49 5.93
C LYS A 146 -3.17 -14.66 5.04
N VAL A 147 -3.03 -15.30 3.89
CA VAL A 147 -4.13 -15.70 2.99
C VAL A 147 -3.90 -17.17 2.63
N THR A 148 -4.95 -17.96 2.75
CA THR A 148 -4.94 -19.41 2.51
C THR A 148 -5.74 -19.76 1.25
N ALA A 149 -5.67 -21.01 0.81
CA ALA A 149 -6.48 -21.50 -0.30
C ALA A 149 -7.98 -21.46 0.01
N GLU A 150 -8.37 -21.64 1.28
CA GLU A 150 -9.75 -21.54 1.73
C GLU A 150 -10.31 -20.12 1.61
N ASP A 151 -9.48 -19.09 1.85
CA ASP A 151 -9.88 -17.68 1.76
C ASP A 151 -10.23 -17.28 0.32
N ILE A 152 -9.62 -17.92 -0.69
CA ILE A 152 -9.84 -17.62 -2.11
C ILE A 152 -10.87 -18.53 -2.78
N ALA A 153 -11.28 -19.60 -2.10
CA ALA A 153 -12.21 -20.58 -2.66
C ALA A 153 -13.59 -19.96 -2.94
N GLY A 154 -14.04 -20.03 -4.19
CA GLY A 154 -15.34 -19.50 -4.60
C GLY A 154 -15.43 -17.96 -4.66
N VAL A 155 -14.35 -17.24 -4.45
CA VAL A 155 -14.31 -15.78 -4.63
C VAL A 155 -14.41 -15.46 -6.11
N THR A 156 -15.31 -14.53 -6.46
CA THR A 156 -15.52 -14.06 -7.84
C THR A 156 -15.43 -12.55 -7.94
N ASN A 157 -15.04 -12.07 -9.10
CA ASN A 157 -15.24 -10.66 -9.48
C ASN A 157 -16.73 -10.40 -9.86
N PRO A 158 -17.13 -9.14 -10.10
CA PRO A 158 -18.51 -8.80 -10.50
C PRO A 158 -18.97 -9.45 -11.81
N ASP A 159 -18.04 -9.85 -12.69
CA ASP A 159 -18.34 -10.52 -13.96
C ASP A 159 -18.49 -12.04 -13.81
N GLY A 160 -18.29 -12.57 -12.60
CA GLY A 160 -18.46 -13.99 -12.27
C GLY A 160 -17.20 -14.85 -12.51
N GLN A 161 -16.06 -14.28 -12.90
CA GLN A 161 -14.79 -15.01 -13.00
C GLN A 161 -14.28 -15.37 -11.61
N LEU A 162 -13.86 -16.62 -11.41
CA LEU A 162 -13.25 -17.07 -10.16
C LEU A 162 -11.85 -16.49 -9.99
N LEU A 163 -11.50 -16.09 -8.75
CA LEU A 163 -10.13 -15.66 -8.42
C LEU A 163 -9.11 -16.76 -8.72
N THR A 164 -9.46 -18.02 -8.48
CA THR A 164 -8.59 -19.17 -8.77
C THR A 164 -8.29 -19.32 -10.27
N GLU A 165 -9.25 -19.02 -11.14
CA GLU A 165 -9.05 -19.03 -12.61
C GLU A 165 -8.15 -17.86 -13.03
N ALA A 166 -8.44 -16.65 -12.56
CA ALA A 166 -7.63 -15.46 -12.84
C ALA A 166 -6.17 -15.62 -12.34
N LEU A 167 -6.00 -16.23 -11.17
CA LEU A 167 -4.68 -16.54 -10.61
C LEU A 167 -3.89 -17.52 -11.52
N GLN A 168 -4.56 -18.56 -12.03
CA GLN A 168 -3.92 -19.51 -12.98
C GLN A 168 -3.52 -18.83 -14.30
N GLU A 169 -4.36 -17.95 -14.83
CA GLU A 169 -4.05 -17.16 -16.03
C GLU A 169 -2.82 -16.26 -15.82
N ALA A 170 -2.62 -15.75 -14.59
CA ALA A 170 -1.45 -14.98 -14.20
C ALA A 170 -0.20 -15.83 -13.92
N GLY A 171 -0.32 -17.16 -13.99
CA GLY A 171 0.77 -18.12 -13.79
C GLY A 171 0.92 -18.63 -12.36
N GLY A 172 -0.04 -18.35 -11.47
CA GLY A 172 -0.12 -18.93 -10.14
C GLY A 172 -0.70 -20.35 -10.12
N ASP A 173 -0.68 -20.98 -8.96
CA ASP A 173 -1.25 -22.32 -8.76
C ASP A 173 -2.11 -22.38 -7.47
N PRO A 174 -3.42 -22.23 -7.58
CA PRO A 174 -4.31 -22.30 -6.41
C PRO A 174 -4.32 -23.70 -5.75
N ASN A 175 -3.86 -24.76 -6.43
CA ASN A 175 -3.81 -26.10 -5.86
C ASN A 175 -2.53 -26.35 -5.04
N ASP A 176 -1.47 -25.58 -5.30
CA ASP A 176 -0.21 -25.64 -4.55
C ASP A 176 0.09 -24.30 -3.82
N PHE A 177 -0.94 -23.68 -3.34
CA PHE A 177 -0.89 -22.32 -2.74
C PHE A 177 0.08 -22.24 -1.55
N VAL A 178 0.22 -23.35 -0.81
CA VAL A 178 1.14 -23.44 0.33
C VAL A 178 2.61 -23.30 -0.10
N SER A 179 2.97 -23.69 -1.33
CA SER A 179 4.34 -23.57 -1.84
C SER A 179 4.81 -22.13 -2.00
N ALA A 180 3.87 -21.17 -2.09
CA ALA A 180 4.20 -19.75 -2.12
C ALA A 180 4.65 -19.20 -0.76
N ILE A 181 4.33 -19.88 0.36
CA ILE A 181 4.71 -19.42 1.70
C ILE A 181 6.21 -19.53 1.88
N ARG A 182 6.86 -18.41 2.19
CA ARG A 182 8.31 -18.31 2.39
C ARG A 182 8.66 -18.30 3.87
N SER A 183 9.68 -19.07 4.23
CA SER A 183 10.20 -19.07 5.60
C SER A 183 10.88 -17.74 5.94
N PRO A 184 10.71 -17.20 7.17
CA PRO A 184 11.46 -16.02 7.63
C PRO A 184 12.99 -16.16 7.49
N PHE A 185 13.52 -17.38 7.58
CA PHE A 185 14.96 -17.65 7.46
C PHE A 185 15.48 -17.55 6.02
N GLU A 186 14.59 -17.47 5.03
CA GLU A 186 14.99 -17.31 3.63
C GLU A 186 15.38 -15.86 3.29
N PHE A 187 14.99 -14.89 4.11
CA PHE A 187 15.23 -13.47 3.87
C PHE A 187 16.22 -12.87 4.86
N ALA A 188 17.26 -12.21 4.35
CA ALA A 188 18.12 -11.34 5.13
C ALA A 188 17.50 -9.95 5.34
N ALA A 189 16.85 -9.43 4.30
CA ALA A 189 16.15 -8.15 4.31
C ALA A 189 15.14 -8.06 3.16
N TYR A 190 14.19 -7.13 3.30
CA TYR A 190 13.32 -6.67 2.21
C TYR A 190 13.35 -5.15 2.11
N LEU A 191 13.48 -4.61 0.89
CA LEU A 191 13.43 -3.16 0.63
C LEU A 191 12.41 -2.83 -0.46
N GLU A 192 11.64 -1.77 -0.21
CA GLU A 192 10.68 -1.24 -1.17
C GLU A 192 10.93 0.25 -1.42
N VAL A 193 10.81 0.71 -2.66
CA VAL A 193 10.77 2.13 -2.99
C VAL A 193 9.41 2.45 -3.58
N HIS A 194 8.81 3.53 -3.10
CA HIS A 194 7.47 3.92 -3.53
C HIS A 194 7.34 5.44 -3.64
N ILE A 195 6.29 5.94 -4.26
CA ILE A 195 5.91 7.34 -4.16
C ILE A 195 5.26 7.63 -2.79
N GLU A 196 5.38 8.87 -2.29
CA GLU A 196 4.81 9.23 -0.97
C GLU A 196 3.28 9.22 -0.95
N GLN A 197 2.63 9.39 -2.10
CA GLN A 197 1.17 9.57 -2.23
C GLN A 197 0.63 10.77 -1.41
N GLY A 198 1.52 11.66 -0.99
CA GLY A 198 1.24 12.80 -0.12
C GLY A 198 2.13 14.00 -0.45
N LYS A 199 2.10 15.04 0.42
CA LYS A 199 2.78 16.33 0.19
C LYS A 199 3.88 16.63 1.19
N ARG A 200 4.21 15.73 2.13
CA ARG A 200 5.11 16.04 3.25
C ARG A 200 6.55 16.26 2.78
N LEU A 201 7.04 15.38 1.89
CA LEU A 201 8.38 15.51 1.28
C LEU A 201 8.44 16.71 0.34
N LEU A 202 7.42 16.88 -0.51
CA LEU A 202 7.33 18.01 -1.43
C LEU A 202 7.35 19.35 -0.71
N LYS A 203 6.57 19.51 0.37
CA LYS A 203 6.52 20.74 1.19
C LYS A 203 7.84 21.05 1.89
N ARG A 204 8.66 20.02 2.17
CA ARG A 204 9.98 20.15 2.81
C ARG A 204 11.12 20.25 1.81
N GLU A 205 10.85 20.10 0.52
CA GLU A 205 11.85 20.03 -0.55
C GLU A 205 12.90 18.93 -0.31
N ILE A 206 12.50 17.81 0.29
CA ILE A 206 13.36 16.66 0.62
C ILE A 206 13.10 15.55 -0.40
N PRO A 207 14.18 15.05 -1.09
CA PRO A 207 14.01 14.05 -2.15
C PRO A 207 13.81 12.62 -1.65
N ILE A 208 14.18 12.32 -0.40
CA ILE A 208 14.18 10.96 0.14
C ILE A 208 13.37 10.91 1.43
N GLY A 209 12.30 10.12 1.43
CA GLY A 209 11.61 9.70 2.64
C GLY A 209 12.13 8.36 3.13
N ILE A 210 12.41 8.24 4.43
CA ILE A 210 12.75 6.96 5.07
C ILE A 210 11.54 6.57 5.91
N VAL A 211 10.84 5.50 5.49
CA VAL A 211 9.55 5.13 6.07
C VAL A 211 9.74 4.40 7.38
N THR A 212 9.29 5.00 8.48
CA THR A 212 9.43 4.44 9.83
C THR A 212 8.48 3.30 10.14
N GLY A 213 7.35 3.26 9.43
CA GLY A 213 6.34 2.22 9.59
C GLY A 213 5.15 2.47 8.66
N ILE A 214 4.32 1.46 8.51
CA ILE A 214 3.08 1.51 7.74
C ILE A 214 1.92 1.58 8.71
N THR A 215 0.98 2.46 8.42
CA THR A 215 -0.15 2.80 9.27
C THR A 215 -0.95 1.58 9.71
N GLY A 216 -1.41 1.59 10.96
CA GLY A 216 -2.53 0.78 11.39
C GLY A 216 -3.85 1.37 10.89
N ILE A 217 -4.86 0.53 10.77
CA ILE A 217 -6.19 0.92 10.30
C ILE A 217 -7.24 0.37 11.27
N TYR A 218 -8.03 1.28 11.81
CA TYR A 218 -9.26 0.93 12.50
C TYR A 218 -10.46 1.32 11.65
N ARG A 219 -11.39 0.38 11.45
CA ARG A 219 -12.63 0.64 10.71
C ARG A 219 -13.82 0.09 11.46
N GLU A 220 -14.88 0.87 11.57
CA GLU A 220 -16.15 0.40 12.09
C GLU A 220 -17.32 0.87 11.24
N GLU A 221 -18.41 0.13 11.30
CA GLU A 221 -19.72 0.51 10.80
C GLU A 221 -20.59 0.98 11.97
N VAL A 222 -21.26 2.09 11.80
CA VAL A 222 -22.15 2.70 12.79
C VAL A 222 -23.56 2.74 12.23
N ILE A 223 -24.50 2.14 12.93
CA ILE A 223 -25.93 2.15 12.58
C ILE A 223 -26.68 2.96 13.63
N ILE A 224 -27.34 4.02 13.19
CA ILE A 224 -28.17 4.91 14.04
C ILE A 224 -29.61 4.66 13.70
N ARG A 225 -30.43 4.35 14.72
CA ARG A 225 -31.88 4.21 14.60
C ARG A 225 -32.58 5.28 15.39
N GLY A 226 -33.33 6.11 14.69
CA GLY A 226 -34.23 7.14 15.20
C GLY A 226 -35.70 6.77 14.95
N ASP A 227 -36.53 7.79 14.72
CA ASP A 227 -37.96 7.66 14.47
C ASP A 227 -38.36 8.36 13.16
N ALA A 228 -38.67 7.56 12.13
CA ALA A 228 -39.09 8.08 10.84
C ALA A 228 -40.52 8.63 10.96
N ASN A 229 -40.71 9.92 10.66
CA ASN A 229 -42.00 10.56 10.79
C ASN A 229 -42.18 11.71 9.78
N HIS A 230 -43.40 12.22 9.62
CA HIS A 230 -43.70 13.32 8.71
C HIS A 230 -42.92 14.61 9.11
N SER A 231 -42.12 15.15 8.20
CA SER A 231 -41.21 16.26 8.48
C SER A 231 -41.93 17.58 8.84
N GLY A 232 -43.14 17.79 8.34
CA GLY A 232 -43.92 19.01 8.58
C GLY A 232 -44.77 18.97 9.87
N THR A 233 -45.15 17.79 10.35
CA THR A 233 -46.02 17.68 11.54
C THR A 233 -45.28 17.27 12.81
N THR A 234 -44.06 16.74 12.69
CA THR A 234 -43.24 16.39 13.85
C THR A 234 -42.41 17.56 14.29
N LEU A 235 -42.73 18.10 15.48
CA LEU A 235 -42.01 19.24 16.04
C LEU A 235 -40.54 18.93 16.29
N MET A 236 -39.67 19.93 16.15
CA MET A 236 -38.20 19.74 16.28
C MET A 236 -37.78 19.05 17.59
N LYS A 237 -38.40 19.42 18.72
CA LYS A 237 -38.10 18.85 20.05
C LYS A 237 -38.54 17.40 20.25
N ASP A 238 -39.47 16.94 19.40
CA ASP A 238 -40.05 15.59 19.49
C ASP A 238 -39.38 14.57 18.55
N ARG A 239 -38.41 15.06 17.72
CA ARG A 239 -37.70 14.23 16.75
C ARG A 239 -36.61 13.37 17.39
N ALA A 240 -36.54 12.12 16.94
CA ALA A 240 -35.35 11.28 17.05
C ALA A 240 -34.75 11.11 15.64
N ASP A 241 -34.08 12.16 15.16
CA ASP A 241 -33.56 12.27 13.79
C ASP A 241 -32.19 11.58 13.68
N ALA A 242 -32.17 10.43 12.97
CA ALA A 242 -30.98 9.64 12.81
C ALA A 242 -29.88 10.37 12.01
N PHE A 243 -30.27 11.21 11.02
CA PHE A 243 -29.29 11.93 10.20
C PHE A 243 -28.63 13.10 10.98
N LEU A 244 -29.40 13.83 11.78
CA LEU A 244 -28.81 14.86 12.63
C LEU A 244 -27.93 14.28 13.72
N ALA A 245 -28.19 13.06 14.17
CA ALA A 245 -27.28 12.36 15.07
C ALA A 245 -25.98 11.97 14.35
N ALA A 246 -26.08 11.37 13.15
CA ALA A 246 -24.91 11.04 12.31
C ALA A 246 -24.06 12.27 11.98
N ALA A 247 -24.67 13.37 11.57
CA ALA A 247 -23.96 14.63 11.29
C ALA A 247 -23.23 15.16 12.54
N SER A 248 -23.87 15.10 13.72
CA SER A 248 -23.23 15.49 14.98
C SER A 248 -22.03 14.59 15.33
N MET A 249 -22.12 13.30 15.04
CA MET A 249 -21.04 12.35 15.22
C MET A 249 -19.89 12.62 14.23
N ALA A 250 -20.20 12.92 12.96
CA ALA A 250 -19.20 13.26 11.95
C ALA A 250 -18.37 14.50 12.34
N ILE A 251 -19.04 15.56 12.77
CA ILE A 251 -18.36 16.78 13.25
C ILE A 251 -17.53 16.48 14.50
N ALA A 252 -18.03 15.63 15.41
CA ALA A 252 -17.28 15.26 16.61
C ALA A 252 -16.00 14.48 16.29
N LEU A 253 -16.03 13.60 15.27
CA LEU A 253 -14.82 12.90 14.81
C LEU A 253 -13.80 13.90 14.23
N GLU A 254 -14.25 14.81 13.37
CA GLU A 254 -13.40 15.86 12.80
C GLU A 254 -12.76 16.72 13.91
N ASP A 255 -13.55 17.16 14.90
CA ASP A 255 -13.06 17.94 16.04
C ASP A 255 -11.99 17.19 16.85
N ILE A 256 -12.18 15.89 17.09
CA ILE A 256 -11.20 15.06 17.79
C ILE A 256 -9.89 15.03 17.00
N LEU A 257 -9.95 14.78 15.71
CA LEU A 257 -8.77 14.64 14.84
C LEU A 257 -8.03 15.95 14.65
N LEU A 258 -8.73 17.07 14.40
CA LEU A 258 -8.12 18.39 14.23
C LEU A 258 -7.41 18.89 15.50
N ASN A 259 -7.90 18.50 16.69
CA ASN A 259 -7.29 18.87 17.97
C ASN A 259 -6.33 17.79 18.51
N TYR A 260 -6.08 16.72 17.75
CA TYR A 260 -5.13 15.69 18.15
C TYR A 260 -3.68 16.19 17.94
N PRO A 261 -2.77 15.98 18.91
CA PRO A 261 -1.42 16.56 18.84
C PRO A 261 -0.51 15.92 17.79
N ASP A 262 -0.95 14.85 17.13
CA ASP A 262 -0.20 14.15 16.09
C ASP A 262 -0.90 14.27 14.75
N GLU A 263 -0.28 15.00 13.81
CA GLU A 263 -0.80 15.20 12.45
C GLU A 263 -0.78 13.92 11.58
N GLU A 264 -0.07 12.87 12.00
CA GLU A 264 -0.02 11.58 11.30
C GLU A 264 -1.13 10.63 11.75
N VAL A 265 -2.14 11.12 12.47
CA VAL A 265 -3.39 10.39 12.70
C VAL A 265 -4.52 11.09 11.93
N VAL A 266 -5.17 10.31 11.07
CA VAL A 266 -6.25 10.81 10.21
C VAL A 266 -7.49 9.93 10.35
N GLY A 267 -8.66 10.50 10.03
CA GLY A 267 -9.90 9.72 10.01
C GLY A 267 -10.88 10.24 8.97
N THR A 268 -11.73 9.33 8.52
CA THR A 268 -12.66 9.60 7.42
C THR A 268 -13.99 8.90 7.66
N ILE A 269 -15.09 9.53 7.25
CA ILE A 269 -16.39 8.92 7.05
C ILE A 269 -16.58 8.80 5.53
N GLY A 270 -16.36 7.59 5.00
CA GLY A 270 -16.32 7.35 3.56
C GLY A 270 -17.66 6.94 2.95
N GLN A 271 -18.55 6.34 3.75
CA GLN A 271 -19.86 5.86 3.28
C GLN A 271 -20.94 6.35 4.23
N VAL A 272 -22.08 6.82 3.67
CA VAL A 272 -23.26 7.23 4.43
C VAL A 272 -24.50 6.80 3.67
N PHE A 273 -25.35 6.01 4.33
CA PHE A 273 -26.63 5.56 3.79
C PHE A 273 -27.77 6.02 4.70
N VAL A 274 -28.75 6.70 4.12
CA VAL A 274 -29.88 7.28 4.84
C VAL A 274 -31.16 6.61 4.43
N LYS A 275 -32.02 6.24 5.39
CA LYS A 275 -33.35 5.70 5.14
C LYS A 275 -34.43 6.51 5.84
N PRO A 276 -35.57 6.78 5.15
CA PRO A 276 -35.93 6.35 3.81
C PRO A 276 -35.36 7.25 2.69
N ASN A 277 -34.53 8.26 3.01
CA ASN A 277 -33.97 9.21 2.04
C ASN A 277 -35.03 9.96 1.21
N ALA A 278 -36.04 10.48 1.90
CA ALA A 278 -37.16 11.21 1.31
C ALA A 278 -37.28 12.61 1.92
N THR A 279 -37.56 13.62 1.09
CA THR A 279 -37.57 15.05 1.46
C THR A 279 -38.58 15.43 2.53
N ASN A 280 -39.66 14.67 2.66
CA ASN A 280 -40.78 14.95 3.57
C ASN A 280 -40.87 13.99 4.77
N ILE A 281 -39.81 13.22 5.04
CA ILE A 281 -39.73 12.27 6.16
C ILE A 281 -38.47 12.54 6.97
N VAL A 282 -38.59 12.60 8.29
CA VAL A 282 -37.47 12.64 9.24
C VAL A 282 -36.71 11.30 9.09
N PRO A 283 -35.39 11.31 8.85
CA PRO A 283 -34.60 10.09 8.71
C PRO A 283 -34.70 9.16 9.94
N GLY A 284 -35.13 7.92 9.70
CA GLY A 284 -35.30 6.92 10.75
C GLY A 284 -34.10 6.01 10.94
N GLU A 285 -33.26 5.85 9.92
CA GLU A 285 -32.04 5.06 10.01
C GLU A 285 -30.92 5.69 9.19
N VAL A 286 -29.70 5.70 9.75
CA VAL A 286 -28.48 6.05 9.04
C VAL A 286 -27.41 5.01 9.35
N THR A 287 -26.78 4.50 8.30
CA THR A 287 -25.57 3.65 8.39
C THR A 287 -24.41 4.43 7.81
N PHE A 288 -23.27 4.48 8.52
CA PHE A 288 -22.05 5.06 7.99
C PHE A 288 -20.81 4.31 8.47
N SER A 289 -19.71 4.42 7.70
CA SER A 289 -18.41 3.84 8.06
C SER A 289 -17.47 4.93 8.58
N ILE A 290 -16.70 4.62 9.62
CA ILE A 290 -15.50 5.40 9.97
C ILE A 290 -14.26 4.59 9.71
N GLU A 291 -13.20 5.29 9.33
CA GLU A 291 -11.85 4.76 9.23
C GLU A 291 -10.89 5.71 9.94
N ILE A 292 -10.03 5.17 10.81
CA ILE A 292 -8.99 5.89 11.52
C ILE A 292 -7.66 5.23 11.21
N ARG A 293 -6.65 6.02 10.82
CA ARG A 293 -5.30 5.56 10.51
C ARG A 293 -4.28 6.28 11.38
N GLY A 294 -3.20 5.58 11.76
CA GLY A 294 -2.11 6.16 12.54
C GLY A 294 -0.91 5.24 12.67
N GLN A 295 0.25 5.81 12.98
CA GLN A 295 1.52 5.09 13.08
C GLN A 295 1.70 4.34 14.41
N ALA A 296 0.83 4.57 15.40
CA ALA A 296 0.86 3.91 16.70
C ALA A 296 -0.53 3.45 17.10
N ARG A 297 -0.64 2.17 17.50
CA ARG A 297 -1.91 1.57 17.92
C ARG A 297 -2.55 2.32 19.08
N GLU A 298 -1.73 2.77 20.02
CA GLU A 298 -2.17 3.50 21.21
C GLU A 298 -2.87 4.82 20.83
N LYS A 299 -2.37 5.52 19.81
CA LYS A 299 -2.97 6.75 19.30
C LYS A 299 -4.32 6.50 18.62
N ILE A 300 -4.39 5.44 17.79
CA ILE A 300 -5.67 5.02 17.19
C ILE A 300 -6.69 4.69 18.29
N ARG A 301 -6.29 3.93 19.31
CA ARG A 301 -7.16 3.55 20.43
C ARG A 301 -7.59 4.74 21.28
N ASP A 302 -6.73 5.72 21.50
CA ASP A 302 -7.08 6.96 22.22
C ASP A 302 -8.16 7.75 21.45
N ILE A 303 -8.03 7.84 20.12
CA ILE A 303 -9.06 8.50 19.29
C ILE A 303 -10.38 7.71 19.32
N VAL A 304 -10.31 6.38 19.20
CA VAL A 304 -11.51 5.52 19.29
C VAL A 304 -12.20 5.71 20.64
N SER A 305 -11.45 5.77 21.76
CA SER A 305 -12.03 6.02 23.09
C SER A 305 -12.72 7.38 23.18
N LYS A 306 -12.07 8.46 22.70
CA LYS A 306 -12.68 9.80 22.65
C LYS A 306 -13.92 9.85 21.74
N TRP A 307 -13.86 9.11 20.63
CA TRP A 307 -14.99 8.93 19.74
C TRP A 307 -16.18 8.25 20.44
N GLU A 308 -15.92 7.16 21.17
CA GLU A 308 -16.94 6.42 21.95
C GLU A 308 -17.64 7.32 22.96
N GLU A 309 -16.91 8.15 23.69
CA GLU A 309 -17.47 9.11 24.64
C GLU A 309 -18.40 10.12 23.95
N ARG A 310 -18.00 10.61 22.77
CA ARG A 310 -18.82 11.55 21.98
C ARG A 310 -20.08 10.88 21.44
N VAL A 311 -19.96 9.66 20.92
CA VAL A 311 -21.10 8.85 20.42
C VAL A 311 -22.13 8.66 21.53
N GLU A 312 -21.68 8.25 22.74
CA GLU A 312 -22.58 8.05 23.88
C GLU A 312 -23.29 9.33 24.32
N SER A 313 -22.57 10.45 24.30
CA SER A 313 -23.19 11.76 24.60
C SER A 313 -24.25 12.16 23.57
N ILE A 314 -23.97 11.98 22.27
CA ILE A 314 -24.88 12.31 21.17
C ILE A 314 -26.09 11.37 21.19
N HIS A 315 -25.86 10.06 21.39
CA HIS A 315 -26.92 9.05 21.53
C HIS A 315 -27.98 9.46 22.54
N ARG A 316 -27.58 9.85 23.78
CA ARG A 316 -28.50 10.28 24.82
C ARG A 316 -29.24 11.58 24.45
N HIS A 317 -28.49 12.58 23.95
CA HIS A 317 -29.07 13.88 23.62
C HIS A 317 -30.07 13.81 22.47
N ARG A 318 -29.79 13.01 21.45
CA ARG A 318 -30.60 12.88 20.24
C ARG A 318 -31.74 11.84 20.35
N LYS A 319 -31.80 11.09 21.46
CA LYS A 319 -32.80 10.03 21.71
C LYS A 319 -32.82 8.94 20.61
N VAL A 320 -31.67 8.65 20.02
CA VAL A 320 -31.50 7.60 18.99
C VAL A 320 -30.87 6.35 19.59
N LYS A 321 -31.00 5.21 18.94
CA LYS A 321 -30.20 4.02 19.27
C LYS A 321 -28.98 3.97 18.36
N VAL A 322 -27.83 3.55 18.90
CA VAL A 322 -26.58 3.43 18.15
C VAL A 322 -26.04 2.02 18.33
N GLU A 323 -25.78 1.37 17.22
CA GLU A 323 -25.10 0.08 17.14
C GLU A 323 -23.77 0.30 16.42
N ARG A 324 -22.72 -0.36 16.88
CA ARG A 324 -21.36 -0.22 16.32
C ARG A 324 -20.76 -1.60 16.11
N GLU A 325 -20.13 -1.82 14.97
CA GLU A 325 -19.47 -3.07 14.62
C GLU A 325 -18.07 -2.78 14.07
N VAL A 326 -17.04 -3.30 14.75
CA VAL A 326 -15.66 -3.21 14.26
C VAL A 326 -15.50 -4.13 13.05
N LYS A 327 -15.12 -3.55 11.90
CA LYS A 327 -14.89 -4.28 10.65
C LYS A 327 -13.40 -4.58 10.42
N LEU A 328 -12.51 -3.74 10.96
CA LEU A 328 -11.06 -3.92 10.84
C LEU A 328 -10.35 -3.28 12.04
N ASP A 329 -9.36 -3.97 12.57
CA ASP A 329 -8.43 -3.47 13.61
C ASP A 329 -7.01 -3.97 13.29
N GLN A 330 -6.41 -3.36 12.29
CA GLN A 330 -5.06 -3.69 11.82
C GLN A 330 -4.03 -2.88 12.60
N VAL A 331 -3.07 -3.57 13.20
CA VAL A 331 -1.96 -2.91 13.90
C VAL A 331 -0.98 -2.27 12.90
N PRO A 332 -0.31 -1.15 13.27
CA PRO A 332 0.78 -0.61 12.48
C PRO A 332 1.92 -1.62 12.31
N SER A 333 2.61 -1.55 11.17
CA SER A 333 3.78 -2.38 10.87
C SER A 333 5.05 -1.51 10.91
N PRO A 334 5.85 -1.53 11.98
CA PRO A 334 7.09 -0.78 12.05
C PRO A 334 8.14 -1.37 11.10
N MET A 335 8.94 -0.50 10.48
CA MET A 335 10.10 -0.91 9.69
C MET A 335 11.30 -1.19 10.60
N SER A 336 12.26 -1.98 10.11
CA SER A 336 13.46 -2.35 10.85
C SER A 336 14.39 -1.14 11.05
N GLU A 337 14.67 -0.77 12.30
CA GLU A 337 15.58 0.35 12.60
C GLU A 337 16.98 0.14 12.02
N LYS A 338 17.45 -1.10 11.91
CA LYS A 338 18.71 -1.43 11.24
C LYS A 338 18.69 -1.01 9.76
N ILE A 339 17.58 -1.28 9.06
CA ILE A 339 17.42 -0.91 7.66
C ILE A 339 17.26 0.60 7.53
N LEU A 340 16.48 1.24 8.40
CA LEU A 340 16.29 2.70 8.41
C LEU A 340 17.63 3.42 8.59
N ALA A 341 18.43 3.02 9.58
CA ALA A 341 19.74 3.59 9.83
C ALA A 341 20.70 3.38 8.65
N CYS A 342 20.65 2.21 8.00
CA CYS A 342 21.44 1.95 6.81
C CYS A 342 21.03 2.89 5.65
N CYS A 343 19.74 3.05 5.38
CA CYS A 343 19.24 3.98 4.37
C CYS A 343 19.67 5.42 4.64
N GLU A 344 19.55 5.89 5.89
CA GLU A 344 20.02 7.23 6.30
C GLU A 344 21.53 7.40 6.07
N GLU A 345 22.32 6.41 6.46
CA GLU A 345 23.77 6.44 6.26
C GLU A 345 24.13 6.54 4.77
N GLN A 346 23.46 5.77 3.90
CA GLN A 346 23.74 5.82 2.47
C GLN A 346 23.26 7.14 1.86
N ALA A 347 22.08 7.66 2.24
CA ALA A 347 21.62 8.97 1.81
C ALA A 347 22.64 10.08 2.19
N ASN A 348 23.14 10.04 3.42
CA ASN A 348 24.16 10.99 3.91
C ASN A 348 25.47 10.87 3.14
N LYS A 349 25.98 9.64 2.88
CA LYS A 349 27.20 9.41 2.07
C LYS A 349 27.07 9.92 0.63
N LEU A 350 25.84 9.93 0.11
CA LEU A 350 25.50 10.46 -1.21
C LEU A 350 25.21 11.96 -1.19
N SER A 351 25.18 12.59 0.00
CA SER A 351 24.79 13.99 0.21
C SER A 351 23.36 14.28 -0.23
N TYR A 352 22.44 13.33 -0.06
CA TYR A 352 21.02 13.49 -0.33
C TYR A 352 20.27 13.76 0.99
N PRO A 353 19.58 14.91 1.11
CA PRO A 353 18.71 15.15 2.26
C PRO A 353 17.64 14.06 2.38
N SER A 354 17.44 13.56 3.58
CA SER A 354 16.41 12.57 3.89
C SER A 354 15.57 12.97 5.09
N TYR A 355 14.35 12.43 5.19
CA TYR A 355 13.43 12.70 6.29
C TYR A 355 12.70 11.41 6.68
N ARG A 356 12.64 11.13 7.99
CA ARG A 356 11.86 10.00 8.53
C ARG A 356 10.40 10.36 8.62
N LEU A 357 9.52 9.50 8.10
CA LEU A 357 8.07 9.69 8.12
C LEU A 357 7.35 8.34 8.07
N GLY A 358 6.11 8.29 8.54
CA GLY A 358 5.27 7.09 8.40
C GLY A 358 4.56 7.02 7.05
N SER A 359 4.25 5.83 6.54
CA SER A 359 3.28 5.66 5.46
C SER A 359 1.87 5.66 6.00
N MET A 360 0.99 6.45 5.38
CA MET A 360 -0.44 6.47 5.67
C MET A 360 -1.25 5.57 4.72
N ALA A 361 -0.59 4.99 3.70
CA ALA A 361 -1.12 3.98 2.79
C ALA A 361 -0.67 2.57 3.21
N GLY A 362 -1.36 1.54 2.72
CA GLY A 362 -0.92 0.15 2.81
C GLY A 362 0.18 -0.12 1.79
N HIS A 363 1.05 -1.10 2.06
CA HIS A 363 2.11 -1.55 1.14
C HIS A 363 2.48 -3.00 1.46
N ASP A 364 3.05 -3.70 0.49
CA ASP A 364 3.56 -5.07 0.65
C ASP A 364 4.62 -5.17 1.76
N ALA A 365 5.42 -4.12 1.95
CA ALA A 365 6.40 -4.03 3.03
C ALA A 365 5.79 -4.24 4.44
N ALA A 366 4.49 -3.94 4.64
CA ALA A 366 3.81 -4.19 5.91
C ALA A 366 3.72 -5.69 6.23
N HIS A 367 3.55 -6.51 5.20
CA HIS A 367 3.49 -7.97 5.37
C HIS A 367 4.88 -8.55 5.43
N MET A 368 5.81 -8.08 4.59
CA MET A 368 7.21 -8.49 4.65
C MET A 368 7.86 -8.21 6.01
N ALA A 369 7.51 -7.11 6.67
CA ALA A 369 7.99 -6.78 8.03
C ALA A 369 7.63 -7.84 9.08
N SER A 370 6.65 -8.71 8.82
CA SER A 370 6.31 -9.81 9.74
C SER A 370 7.21 -11.05 9.60
N VAL A 371 7.99 -11.14 8.53
CA VAL A 371 8.83 -12.31 8.23
C VAL A 371 10.30 -11.97 8.04
N THR A 372 10.64 -10.68 7.84
CA THR A 372 12.04 -10.25 7.69
C THR A 372 12.25 -8.83 8.18
N GLN A 373 13.52 -8.40 8.22
CA GLN A 373 13.86 -6.99 8.41
C GLN A 373 13.45 -6.22 7.16
N ALA A 374 12.35 -5.47 7.22
CA ALA A 374 11.86 -4.68 6.11
C ALA A 374 12.21 -3.19 6.26
N GLY A 375 12.41 -2.52 5.14
CA GLY A 375 12.58 -1.08 5.04
C GLY A 375 11.94 -0.53 3.77
N MET A 376 11.57 0.75 3.82
CA MET A 376 10.90 1.39 2.70
C MET A 376 11.39 2.82 2.51
N LEU A 377 11.53 3.23 1.25
CA LEU A 377 11.90 4.59 0.85
C LEU A 377 10.78 5.23 0.06
N PHE A 378 10.55 6.52 0.30
CA PHE A 378 9.64 7.33 -0.50
C PHE A 378 10.37 8.35 -1.38
N VAL A 379 9.77 8.61 -2.55
CA VAL A 379 10.05 9.79 -3.36
C VAL A 379 8.86 10.77 -3.31
N PRO A 380 9.09 12.09 -3.44
CA PRO A 380 8.02 13.08 -3.41
C PRO A 380 7.00 12.88 -4.53
N SER A 381 5.70 12.90 -4.21
CA SER A 381 4.62 12.98 -5.19
C SER A 381 4.31 14.44 -5.50
N LEU A 382 4.34 14.85 -6.78
CA LEU A 382 3.97 16.19 -7.21
C LEU A 382 2.49 16.44 -6.94
N ALA A 383 2.18 17.59 -6.36
CA ALA A 383 0.85 17.95 -5.87
C ALA A 383 0.26 16.94 -4.85
N GLY A 384 1.02 15.92 -4.41
CA GLY A 384 0.56 14.86 -3.51
C GLY A 384 -0.52 13.98 -4.12
N LYS A 385 -0.54 13.86 -5.45
CA LYS A 385 -1.49 13.06 -6.19
C LYS A 385 -1.00 11.61 -6.29
N SER A 386 -1.94 10.68 -6.18
CA SER A 386 -1.82 9.26 -6.47
C SER A 386 -3.19 8.71 -6.84
N HIS A 387 -3.26 7.52 -7.41
CA HIS A 387 -4.48 6.86 -7.88
C HIS A 387 -5.25 7.71 -8.92
N CYS A 388 -4.54 8.46 -9.73
CA CYS A 388 -5.11 9.30 -10.80
C CYS A 388 -4.09 9.54 -11.92
N PRO A 389 -4.56 9.92 -13.12
CA PRO A 389 -3.68 10.15 -14.28
C PRO A 389 -2.62 11.24 -14.09
N GLU A 390 -2.88 12.20 -13.20
CA GLU A 390 -1.96 13.31 -12.93
C GLU A 390 -0.92 12.98 -11.84
N GLU A 391 -0.79 11.72 -11.46
CA GLU A 391 0.27 11.24 -10.59
C GLU A 391 1.63 11.47 -11.23
N GLU A 392 2.55 12.09 -10.49
CA GLU A 392 3.86 12.43 -11.01
C GLU A 392 4.91 12.49 -9.89
N SER A 393 6.12 12.04 -10.19
CA SER A 393 7.32 12.19 -9.37
C SER A 393 8.48 12.68 -10.23
N ARG A 394 9.34 13.56 -9.68
CA ARG A 394 10.50 14.08 -10.43
C ARG A 394 11.51 12.96 -10.65
N ILE A 395 11.91 12.74 -11.89
CA ILE A 395 12.92 11.72 -12.24
C ILE A 395 14.25 11.94 -11.51
N ALA A 396 14.59 13.19 -11.16
CA ALA A 396 15.79 13.50 -10.38
C ALA A 396 15.71 13.01 -8.93
N ASP A 397 14.52 12.96 -8.33
CA ASP A 397 14.32 12.42 -6.99
C ASP A 397 14.24 10.90 -7.02
N ILE A 398 13.64 10.34 -8.08
CA ILE A 398 13.65 8.90 -8.37
C ILE A 398 15.08 8.36 -8.53
N GLU A 399 15.95 9.07 -9.29
CA GLU A 399 17.36 8.73 -9.43
C GLU A 399 18.08 8.68 -8.06
N LYS A 400 17.83 9.66 -7.19
CA LYS A 400 18.40 9.67 -5.84
C LYS A 400 17.92 8.49 -5.00
N ALA A 401 16.63 8.18 -5.03
CA ALA A 401 16.07 7.03 -4.33
C ALA A 401 16.67 5.70 -4.84
N GLY A 402 16.80 5.56 -6.17
CA GLY A 402 17.47 4.41 -6.78
C GLY A 402 18.93 4.26 -6.34
N ASN A 403 19.67 5.36 -6.24
CA ASN A 403 21.04 5.33 -5.71
C ASN A 403 21.07 4.95 -4.22
N VAL A 404 20.16 5.45 -3.40
CA VAL A 404 20.08 5.05 -1.98
C VAL A 404 19.73 3.57 -1.88
N LEU A 405 18.78 3.07 -2.66
CA LEU A 405 18.43 1.64 -2.71
C LEU A 405 19.65 0.78 -3.07
N LEU A 406 20.33 1.10 -4.17
CA LEU A 406 21.55 0.39 -4.63
C LEU A 406 22.62 0.32 -3.55
N HIS A 407 22.95 1.46 -2.95
CA HIS A 407 24.01 1.51 -1.94
C HIS A 407 23.58 0.88 -0.61
N THR A 408 22.29 0.90 -0.27
CA THR A 408 21.75 0.19 0.91
C THR A 408 21.86 -1.32 0.71
N ILE A 409 21.47 -1.85 -0.46
CA ILE A 409 21.61 -3.28 -0.78
C ILE A 409 23.08 -3.71 -0.66
N LEU A 410 24.01 -2.95 -1.24
CA LEU A 410 25.45 -3.25 -1.15
C LEU A 410 25.99 -3.16 0.28
N ALA A 411 25.47 -2.25 1.10
CA ALA A 411 25.88 -2.14 2.50
C ALA A 411 25.35 -3.32 3.33
N LEU A 412 24.11 -3.75 3.08
CA LEU A 412 23.51 -4.91 3.73
C LEU A 412 24.21 -6.21 3.33
N ASP A 413 24.58 -6.36 2.07
CA ASP A 413 25.34 -7.50 1.55
C ASP A 413 26.69 -7.70 2.27
N ASN A 414 27.32 -6.61 2.69
CA ASN A 414 28.61 -6.64 3.39
C ASN A 414 28.50 -6.60 4.93
N SER A 415 27.30 -6.48 5.47
CA SER A 415 27.06 -6.45 6.92
C SER A 415 26.82 -7.87 7.45
N GLN A 416 27.88 -8.56 7.87
CA GLN A 416 27.78 -9.80 8.65
C GLN A 416 27.52 -9.53 10.14
#